data_3795651aaaf8541fd1f195e874742d09
#
_entry.id   3795651aaaf8541fd1f195e874742d09
#
_cell.length_a   1.000
_cell.length_b   1.000
_cell.length_c   1.000
_cell.angle_alpha   90.00
_cell.angle_beta   90.00
_cell.angle_gamma   90.00
#
_symmetry.space_group_name_H-M   'P 1'
#
loop_
_entity.id
_entity.type
_entity.pdbx_description
1 polymer ?
#
loop_
_entity_poly.entity_id
_entity_poly.type
_entity_poly.pdbx_seq_one_letter_code
_entity_poly.pdbx_strand_id
1 'polypeptide(L)'
;PDSGIPDWFKNNCMHASLLILNLSDRVATRLGYDRYQFEEVENNLISIPNSKRLAELKAAVTFSEEEMTQLLQEGRIAREALDMFVLNINDPDLANEHIEESPLLTKPIIYHNSEYIITSPATLSYALGDFIHSEASRSGHLPVVSNAYHNVIWNYTQLHLKQLGFSLIEIP
;
A
#
# COMPACT_ATOMS: atom_id res chain seq x y z
N PRO A 1 -17.17 6.66 -22.63
CA PRO A 1 -17.57 5.26 -22.62
C PRO A 1 -17.56 4.76 -21.19
N ASP A 2 -18.75 4.31 -20.76
CA ASP A 2 -18.95 3.76 -19.42
C ASP A 2 -18.07 2.51 -19.30
N SER A 3 -17.15 2.48 -18.35
CA SER A 3 -16.20 1.38 -18.19
C SER A 3 -16.85 0.06 -17.74
N GLY A 4 -18.18 0.06 -17.54
CA GLY A 4 -18.91 -1.07 -17.00
C GLY A 4 -18.57 -1.43 -15.55
N ILE A 5 -17.67 -0.67 -14.92
CA ILE A 5 -17.25 -0.89 -13.53
C ILE A 5 -18.20 -0.11 -12.60
N PRO A 6 -18.83 -0.77 -11.61
CA PRO A 6 -19.72 -0.11 -10.68
C PRO A 6 -19.03 0.99 -9.87
N ASP A 7 -19.76 2.06 -9.55
CA ASP A 7 -19.20 3.19 -8.80
C ASP A 7 -18.77 2.81 -7.39
N TRP A 8 -19.49 1.88 -6.73
CA TRP A 8 -19.08 1.37 -5.43
C TRP A 8 -17.69 0.70 -5.47
N PHE A 9 -17.40 -0.07 -6.53
CA PHE A 9 -16.09 -0.69 -6.72
C PHE A 9 -15.00 0.37 -6.92
N LYS A 10 -15.24 1.35 -7.81
CA LYS A 10 -14.31 2.46 -8.04
C LYS A 10 -14.02 3.22 -6.75
N ASN A 11 -15.06 3.52 -5.96
CA ASN A 11 -14.93 4.24 -4.70
C ASN A 11 -14.13 3.44 -3.67
N ASN A 12 -14.40 2.15 -3.50
CA ASN A 12 -13.67 1.30 -2.57
C ASN A 12 -12.18 1.21 -2.94
N CYS A 13 -11.88 0.96 -4.22
CA CYS A 13 -10.51 0.92 -4.70
C CYS A 13 -9.80 2.27 -4.57
N MET A 14 -10.51 3.38 -4.81
CA MET A 14 -9.96 4.73 -4.65
C MET A 14 -9.60 5.00 -3.19
N HIS A 15 -10.52 4.77 -2.25
CA HIS A 15 -10.25 4.99 -0.83
C HIS A 15 -9.14 4.07 -0.29
N ALA A 16 -9.12 2.80 -0.69
CA ALA A 16 -8.05 1.87 -0.38
C ALA A 16 -6.69 2.37 -0.90
N SER A 17 -6.63 2.80 -2.14
CA SER A 17 -5.41 3.33 -2.77
C SER A 17 -4.92 4.60 -2.07
N LEU A 18 -5.83 5.54 -1.78
CA LEU A 18 -5.49 6.78 -1.07
C LEU A 18 -4.96 6.50 0.34
N LEU A 19 -5.57 5.55 1.07
CA LEU A 19 -5.10 5.15 2.39
C LEU A 19 -3.66 4.63 2.33
N ILE A 20 -3.41 3.64 1.47
CA ILE A 20 -2.10 3.00 1.37
C ILE A 20 -1.02 3.98 0.91
N LEU A 21 -1.32 4.85 -0.05
CA LEU A 21 -0.39 5.88 -0.51
C LEU A 21 -0.05 6.88 0.60
N ASN A 22 -1.07 7.39 1.32
CA ASN A 22 -0.85 8.34 2.41
C ASN A 22 -0.06 7.73 3.57
N LEU A 23 -0.35 6.47 3.95
CA LEU A 23 0.41 5.77 4.98
C LEU A 23 1.87 5.56 4.55
N SER A 24 2.08 5.11 3.30
CA SER A 24 3.43 4.93 2.77
C SER A 24 4.23 6.23 2.74
N ASP A 25 3.61 7.33 2.32
CA ASP A 25 4.24 8.65 2.32
C ASP A 25 4.58 9.14 3.74
N ARG A 26 3.69 8.93 4.71
CA ARG A 26 3.96 9.30 6.11
C ARG A 26 5.10 8.50 6.71
N VAL A 27 5.13 7.17 6.47
CA VAL A 27 6.23 6.31 6.92
C VAL A 27 7.54 6.75 6.26
N ALA A 28 7.55 6.96 4.94
CA ALA A 28 8.71 7.44 4.22
C ALA A 28 9.22 8.78 4.78
N THR A 29 8.33 9.75 4.95
CA THR A 29 8.68 11.07 5.51
C THR A 29 9.29 10.96 6.91
N ARG A 30 8.73 10.12 7.79
CA ARG A 30 9.23 9.90 9.15
C ARG A 30 10.61 9.24 9.18
N LEU A 31 10.90 8.41 8.17
CA LEU A 31 12.21 7.79 7.98
C LEU A 31 13.23 8.70 7.30
N GLY A 32 12.82 9.91 6.88
CA GLY A 32 13.67 10.84 6.17
C GLY A 32 13.86 10.50 4.69
N TYR A 33 12.96 9.65 4.14
CA TYR A 33 12.96 9.35 2.72
C TYR A 33 12.31 10.48 1.95
N ASP A 34 13.05 11.14 1.11
CA ASP A 34 12.46 11.75 -0.06
C ASP A 34 12.26 10.64 -1.12
N ARG A 35 11.08 10.58 -1.74
CA ARG A 35 10.71 9.57 -2.76
C ARG A 35 11.74 9.39 -3.88
N TYR A 36 12.67 10.31 -4.00
CA TYR A 36 13.66 10.40 -5.06
C TYR A 36 15.11 10.12 -4.64
N GLN A 37 15.36 9.81 -3.35
CA GLN A 37 16.73 9.66 -2.80
C GLN A 37 16.97 8.28 -2.16
N PHE A 38 16.59 7.21 -2.84
CA PHE A 38 16.76 5.84 -2.34
C PHE A 38 18.21 5.48 -1.97
N GLU A 39 19.20 5.98 -2.71
CA GLU A 39 20.62 5.65 -2.49
C GLU A 39 21.23 6.30 -1.24
N GLU A 40 20.80 7.51 -0.89
CA GLU A 40 21.35 8.25 0.25
C GLU A 40 20.90 7.68 1.60
N VAL A 41 19.77 7.01 1.61
CA VAL A 41 19.15 6.47 2.80
C VAL A 41 19.74 5.13 3.22
N GLU A 42 20.08 4.23 2.29
CA GLU A 42 20.79 3.00 2.63
C GLU A 42 22.08 3.31 3.38
N ASN A 43 22.83 4.31 2.94
CA ASN A 43 24.07 4.73 3.58
C ASN A 43 23.83 5.36 4.97
N ASN A 44 22.78 6.14 5.15
CA ASN A 44 22.44 6.75 6.44
C ASN A 44 21.91 5.73 7.45
N LEU A 45 21.09 4.76 7.02
CA LEU A 45 20.57 3.70 7.90
C LEU A 45 21.67 2.76 8.41
N ILE A 46 22.72 2.52 7.62
CA ILE A 46 23.85 1.66 8.02
C ILE A 46 24.69 2.31 9.12
N SER A 47 24.74 3.63 9.19
CA SER A 47 25.56 4.37 10.16
C SER A 47 24.92 4.55 11.54
N ILE A 48 23.62 4.26 11.72
CA ILE A 48 22.91 4.44 12.99
C ILE A 48 23.06 3.19 13.88
N PRO A 49 23.37 3.33 15.18
CA PRO A 49 23.39 2.19 16.11
C PRO A 49 22.06 1.43 16.12
N ASN A 50 22.10 0.10 16.15
CA ASN A 50 20.93 -0.77 16.03
C ASN A 50 19.78 -0.44 17.00
N SER A 51 20.09 -0.05 18.24
CA SER A 51 19.07 0.32 19.24
C SER A 51 18.32 1.62 18.86
N LYS A 52 19.06 2.63 18.37
CA LYS A 52 18.49 3.89 17.92
C LYS A 52 17.68 3.69 16.64
N ARG A 53 18.22 2.91 15.71
CA ARG A 53 17.55 2.53 14.46
C ARG A 53 16.21 1.83 14.71
N LEU A 54 16.16 0.89 15.66
CA LEU A 54 14.94 0.20 16.00
C LEU A 54 13.88 1.15 16.57
N ALA A 55 14.29 2.10 17.45
CA ALA A 55 13.37 3.11 18.00
C ALA A 55 12.83 4.04 16.92
N GLU A 56 13.67 4.49 16.00
CA GLU A 56 13.26 5.34 14.87
C GLU A 56 12.32 4.60 13.91
N LEU A 57 12.62 3.35 13.58
CA LEU A 57 11.74 2.50 12.78
C LEU A 57 10.39 2.32 13.45
N LYS A 58 10.38 1.98 14.76
CA LYS A 58 9.14 1.85 15.51
C LYS A 58 8.32 3.14 15.49
N ALA A 59 8.94 4.29 15.74
CA ALA A 59 8.25 5.59 15.70
C ALA A 59 7.71 5.92 14.30
N ALA A 60 8.44 5.54 13.25
CA ALA A 60 8.01 5.82 11.87
C ALA A 60 6.77 5.02 11.45
N VAL A 61 6.62 3.76 11.94
CA VAL A 61 5.54 2.87 11.54
C VAL A 61 4.36 2.85 12.52
N THR A 62 4.43 3.55 13.66
CA THR A 62 3.38 3.61 14.67
C THR A 62 2.60 4.92 14.56
N PHE A 63 1.28 4.83 14.54
CA PHE A 63 0.34 5.96 14.46
C PHE A 63 -0.64 5.89 15.62
N SER A 64 -0.84 6.99 16.33
CA SER A 64 -1.93 7.10 17.30
C SER A 64 -3.29 7.13 16.60
N GLU A 65 -4.38 6.91 17.36
CA GLU A 65 -5.76 7.06 16.84
C GLU A 65 -6.01 8.47 16.29
N GLU A 66 -5.44 9.49 16.94
CA GLU A 66 -5.58 10.87 16.52
C GLU A 66 -4.86 11.12 15.18
N GLU A 67 -3.61 10.66 15.06
CA GLU A 67 -2.85 10.77 13.81
C GLU A 67 -3.52 10.01 12.65
N MET A 68 -4.06 8.82 12.92
CA MET A 68 -4.79 8.07 11.92
C MET A 68 -6.09 8.78 11.50
N THR A 69 -6.82 9.33 12.47
CA THR A 69 -8.04 10.10 12.21
C THR A 69 -7.73 11.33 11.37
N GLN A 70 -6.67 12.06 11.71
CA GLN A 70 -6.22 13.21 10.93
C GLN A 70 -5.84 12.83 9.50
N LEU A 71 -5.10 11.73 9.31
CA LEU A 71 -4.72 11.22 7.99
C LEU A 71 -5.95 10.90 7.13
N LEU A 72 -6.96 10.25 7.70
CA LEU A 72 -8.20 9.94 7.00
C LEU A 72 -8.96 11.22 6.58
N GLN A 73 -9.03 12.21 7.48
CA GLN A 73 -9.70 13.48 7.21
C GLN A 73 -8.96 14.30 6.12
N GLU A 74 -7.66 14.46 6.24
CA GLU A 74 -6.82 15.17 5.26
C GLU A 74 -6.90 14.53 3.87
N GLY A 75 -6.86 13.18 3.82
CA GLY A 75 -6.96 12.42 2.58
C GLY A 75 -8.37 12.26 2.05
N ARG A 76 -9.41 12.71 2.77
CA ARG A 76 -10.84 12.45 2.49
C ARG A 76 -11.11 10.96 2.27
N ILE A 77 -10.51 10.13 3.14
CA ILE A 77 -10.57 8.67 3.05
C ILE A 77 -11.69 8.17 3.98
N ALA A 78 -12.53 7.30 3.46
CA ALA A 78 -13.58 6.66 4.25
C ALA A 78 -12.97 5.74 5.32
N ARG A 79 -13.52 5.72 6.53
CA ARG A 79 -13.05 4.90 7.66
C ARG A 79 -13.06 3.41 7.32
N GLU A 80 -14.05 2.99 6.57
CA GLU A 80 -14.23 1.61 6.10
C GLU A 80 -13.01 1.11 5.30
N ALA A 81 -12.31 2.03 4.62
CA ALA A 81 -11.08 1.67 3.91
C ALA A 81 -9.96 1.26 4.87
N LEU A 82 -9.85 1.91 6.05
CA LEU A 82 -8.90 1.51 7.07
C LEU A 82 -9.26 0.14 7.66
N ASP A 83 -10.54 -0.07 7.96
CA ASP A 83 -11.03 -1.30 8.60
C ASP A 83 -10.78 -2.55 7.74
N MET A 84 -10.71 -2.39 6.41
CA MET A 84 -10.36 -3.49 5.49
C MET A 84 -8.93 -4.00 5.68
N PHE A 85 -8.00 -3.14 6.08
CA PHE A 85 -6.57 -3.47 6.21
C PHE A 85 -6.09 -3.61 7.66
N VAL A 86 -6.98 -3.41 8.63
CA VAL A 86 -6.65 -3.54 10.06
C VAL A 86 -6.85 -4.97 10.52
N LEU A 87 -5.82 -5.51 11.16
CA LEU A 87 -5.84 -6.77 11.87
C LEU A 87 -6.06 -6.51 13.37
N ASN A 88 -7.09 -7.14 13.93
CA ASN A 88 -7.28 -7.15 15.36
C ASN A 88 -6.34 -8.23 15.96
N ILE A 89 -5.49 -7.83 16.89
CA ILE A 89 -4.55 -8.76 17.54
C ILE A 89 -5.22 -9.94 18.26
N ASN A 90 -6.51 -9.78 18.59
CA ASN A 90 -7.32 -10.84 19.21
C ASN A 90 -8.06 -11.69 18.15
N ASP A 91 -7.78 -11.53 16.87
CA ASP A 91 -8.39 -12.32 15.81
C ASP A 91 -7.91 -13.78 15.97
N PRO A 92 -8.84 -14.76 16.07
CA PRO A 92 -8.48 -16.16 16.22
C PRO A 92 -7.69 -16.71 15.03
N ASP A 93 -7.79 -16.08 13.85
CA ASP A 93 -7.06 -16.48 12.65
C ASP A 93 -5.54 -16.29 12.81
N LEU A 94 -5.10 -15.36 13.67
CA LEU A 94 -3.68 -15.18 14.02
C LEU A 94 -3.04 -16.44 14.64
N ALA A 95 -3.81 -17.22 15.40
CA ALA A 95 -3.32 -18.44 16.06
C ALA A 95 -3.06 -19.59 15.07
N ASN A 96 -3.64 -19.51 13.88
CA ASN A 96 -3.56 -20.52 12.82
C ASN A 96 -2.69 -20.06 11.65
N GLU A 97 -1.84 -19.07 11.86
CA GLU A 97 -1.02 -18.47 10.81
C GLU A 97 -0.04 -19.49 10.20
N HIS A 98 -0.20 -19.74 8.90
CA HIS A 98 0.79 -20.39 8.06
C HIS A 98 1.53 -19.33 7.25
N ILE A 99 2.82 -19.54 6.96
CA ILE A 99 3.66 -18.58 6.23
C ILE A 99 3.06 -18.17 4.88
N GLU A 100 2.35 -19.09 4.21
CA GLU A 100 1.72 -18.84 2.92
C GLU A 100 0.35 -18.16 3.01
N GLU A 101 -0.28 -18.16 4.19
CA GLU A 101 -1.63 -17.64 4.43
C GLU A 101 -1.68 -16.59 5.54
N SER A 102 -0.55 -15.95 5.83
CA SER A 102 -0.46 -14.98 6.91
C SER A 102 -1.49 -13.85 6.73
N PRO A 103 -2.38 -13.62 7.71
CA PRO A 103 -3.32 -12.52 7.67
C PRO A 103 -2.65 -11.15 7.58
N LEU A 104 -1.37 -11.03 7.94
CA LEU A 104 -0.58 -9.81 7.79
C LEU A 104 -0.32 -9.44 6.32
N LEU A 105 -0.46 -10.37 5.37
CA LEU A 105 -0.35 -10.07 3.94
C LEU A 105 -1.58 -9.34 3.40
N THR A 106 -2.75 -9.59 3.96
CA THR A 106 -4.01 -8.96 3.55
C THR A 106 -4.42 -7.81 4.47
N LYS A 107 -4.05 -7.90 5.77
CA LYS A 107 -4.33 -6.89 6.80
C LYS A 107 -3.03 -6.42 7.47
N PRO A 108 -2.22 -5.62 6.79
CA PRO A 108 -0.87 -5.25 7.24
C PRO A 108 -0.83 -4.16 8.32
N ILE A 109 -1.96 -3.71 8.83
CA ILE A 109 -2.07 -2.70 9.86
C ILE A 109 -2.56 -3.38 11.15
N ILE A 110 -1.73 -3.45 12.17
CA ILE A 110 -2.11 -4.01 13.46
C ILE A 110 -2.66 -2.90 14.36
N TYR A 111 -3.84 -3.10 14.93
CA TYR A 111 -4.36 -2.21 15.98
C TYR A 111 -4.14 -2.82 17.36
N HIS A 112 -3.38 -2.13 18.18
CA HIS A 112 -3.08 -2.56 19.55
C HIS A 112 -2.82 -1.38 20.48
N ASN A 113 -3.41 -1.39 21.68
CA ASN A 113 -3.26 -0.35 22.72
C ASN A 113 -3.47 1.08 22.19
N SER A 114 -4.55 1.31 21.41
CA SER A 114 -4.88 2.60 20.81
C SER A 114 -3.82 3.12 19.81
N GLU A 115 -3.02 2.24 19.26
CA GLU A 115 -2.04 2.53 18.22
C GLU A 115 -2.27 1.64 16.99
N TYR A 116 -2.01 2.20 15.82
CA TYR A 116 -1.94 1.49 14.54
C TYR A 116 -0.48 1.27 14.17
N ILE A 117 -0.09 0.03 13.95
CA ILE A 117 1.29 -0.34 13.64
C ILE A 117 1.32 -0.89 12.20
N ILE A 118 2.06 -0.22 11.34
CA ILE A 118 2.28 -0.69 9.97
C ILE A 118 3.37 -1.76 9.99
N THR A 119 3.05 -2.97 9.55
CA THR A 119 4.03 -4.07 9.57
C THR A 119 5.19 -3.83 8.61
N SER A 120 4.89 -3.33 7.40
CA SER A 120 5.89 -2.96 6.41
C SER A 120 5.23 -2.15 5.28
N PRO A 121 5.90 -1.14 4.69
CA PRO A 121 5.41 -0.49 3.47
C PRO A 121 5.22 -1.45 2.28
N ALA A 122 6.05 -2.47 2.17
CA ALA A 122 5.91 -3.48 1.12
C ALA A 122 4.63 -4.31 1.28
N THR A 123 4.28 -4.67 2.52
CA THR A 123 3.03 -5.41 2.80
C THR A 123 1.79 -4.55 2.56
N LEU A 124 1.85 -3.23 2.77
CA LEU A 124 0.77 -2.31 2.39
C LEU A 124 0.47 -2.39 0.88
N SER A 125 1.52 -2.30 0.06
CA SER A 125 1.36 -2.36 -1.41
C SER A 125 0.85 -3.72 -1.87
N TYR A 126 1.34 -4.81 -1.26
CA TYR A 126 0.86 -6.16 -1.54
C TYR A 126 -0.63 -6.30 -1.21
N ALA A 127 -1.02 -5.91 0.01
CA ALA A 127 -2.40 -5.99 0.46
C ALA A 127 -3.37 -5.17 -0.41
N LEU A 128 -2.94 -4.00 -0.89
CA LEU A 128 -3.73 -3.21 -1.85
C LEU A 128 -3.93 -3.97 -3.17
N GLY A 129 -2.88 -4.57 -3.71
CA GLY A 129 -2.95 -5.36 -4.94
C GLY A 129 -3.89 -6.56 -4.79
N ASP A 130 -3.75 -7.30 -3.68
CA ASP A 130 -4.62 -8.43 -3.35
C ASP A 130 -6.08 -8.01 -3.19
N PHE A 131 -6.33 -6.91 -2.46
CA PHE A 131 -7.67 -6.34 -2.29
C PHE A 131 -8.33 -6.01 -3.63
N ILE A 132 -7.64 -5.27 -4.51
CA ILE A 132 -8.18 -4.90 -5.82
C ILE A 132 -8.46 -6.14 -6.67
N HIS A 133 -7.55 -7.11 -6.67
CA HIS A 133 -7.71 -8.35 -7.43
C HIS A 133 -8.89 -9.18 -6.91
N SER A 134 -8.99 -9.36 -5.60
CA SER A 134 -10.05 -10.14 -4.95
C SER A 134 -11.41 -9.49 -5.16
N GLU A 135 -11.53 -8.16 -5.00
CA GLU A 135 -12.78 -7.43 -5.27
C GLU A 135 -13.17 -7.49 -6.74
N ALA A 136 -12.21 -7.36 -7.66
CA ALA A 136 -12.46 -7.48 -9.10
C ALA A 136 -12.94 -8.88 -9.48
N SER A 137 -12.34 -9.91 -8.91
CA SER A 137 -12.72 -11.31 -9.11
C SER A 137 -14.13 -11.57 -8.58
N ARG A 138 -14.42 -11.17 -7.34
CA ARG A 138 -15.72 -11.35 -6.70
C ARG A 138 -16.85 -10.63 -7.44
N SER A 139 -16.57 -9.47 -8.00
CA SER A 139 -17.56 -8.66 -8.73
C SER A 139 -17.68 -9.02 -10.22
N GLY A 140 -16.87 -9.95 -10.72
CA GLY A 140 -16.86 -10.33 -12.15
C GLY A 140 -16.17 -9.30 -13.07
N HIS A 141 -15.43 -8.35 -12.52
CA HIS A 141 -14.77 -7.26 -13.26
C HIS A 141 -13.27 -7.50 -13.50
N LEU A 142 -12.76 -8.66 -13.11
CA LEU A 142 -11.34 -9.00 -13.24
C LEU A 142 -10.75 -8.76 -14.65
N PRO A 143 -11.42 -9.13 -15.76
CA PRO A 143 -10.88 -8.87 -17.10
C PRO A 143 -10.70 -7.38 -17.40
N VAL A 144 -11.62 -6.53 -16.95
CA VAL A 144 -11.57 -5.08 -17.16
C VAL A 144 -10.44 -4.46 -16.34
N VAL A 145 -10.30 -4.86 -15.08
CA VAL A 145 -9.24 -4.41 -14.18
C VAL A 145 -7.87 -4.87 -14.67
N SER A 146 -7.74 -6.12 -15.09
CA SER A 146 -6.50 -6.66 -15.66
C SER A 146 -6.07 -5.91 -16.91
N ASN A 147 -6.99 -5.60 -17.80
CA ASN A 147 -6.70 -4.82 -19.01
C ASN A 147 -6.26 -3.38 -18.67
N ALA A 148 -6.94 -2.73 -17.72
CA ALA A 148 -6.57 -1.40 -17.27
C ALA A 148 -5.15 -1.39 -16.68
N TYR A 149 -4.83 -2.37 -15.83
CA TYR A 149 -3.52 -2.54 -15.21
C TYR A 149 -2.43 -2.82 -16.25
N HIS A 150 -2.71 -3.71 -17.22
CA HIS A 150 -1.82 -3.99 -18.34
C HIS A 150 -1.48 -2.74 -19.13
N ASN A 151 -2.49 -1.92 -19.47
CA ASN A 151 -2.30 -0.67 -20.21
C ASN A 151 -1.45 0.34 -19.43
N VAL A 152 -1.62 0.46 -18.12
CA VAL A 152 -0.81 1.34 -17.28
C VAL A 152 0.65 0.89 -17.27
N ILE A 153 0.92 -0.41 -17.05
CA ILE A 153 2.28 -0.96 -17.07
C ILE A 153 2.91 -0.78 -18.45
N TRP A 154 2.16 -1.07 -19.51
CA TRP A 154 2.64 -0.91 -20.87
C TRP A 154 3.05 0.53 -21.20
N ASN A 155 2.17 1.49 -20.86
CA ASN A 155 2.46 2.90 -21.07
C ASN A 155 3.68 3.38 -20.26
N TYR A 156 3.79 2.93 -19.01
CA TYR A 156 4.95 3.21 -18.16
C TYR A 156 6.24 2.64 -18.76
N THR A 157 6.21 1.39 -19.17
CA THR A 157 7.35 0.72 -19.82
C THR A 157 7.78 1.44 -21.11
N GLN A 158 6.82 1.80 -21.94
CA GLN A 158 7.09 2.56 -23.17
C GLN A 158 7.77 3.91 -22.88
N LEU A 159 7.26 4.63 -21.85
CA LEU A 159 7.83 5.91 -21.46
C LEU A 159 9.30 5.77 -21.06
N HIS A 160 9.62 4.78 -20.21
CA HIS A 160 10.98 4.54 -19.76
C HIS A 160 11.91 4.07 -20.86
N LEU A 161 11.45 3.18 -21.74
CA LEU A 161 12.24 2.75 -22.89
C LEU A 161 12.58 3.92 -23.81
N LYS A 162 11.61 4.82 -24.07
CA LYS A 162 11.87 6.05 -24.86
C LYS A 162 12.88 6.97 -24.18
N GLN A 163 12.81 7.14 -22.86
CA GLN A 163 13.78 7.94 -22.09
C GLN A 163 15.20 7.36 -22.17
N LEU A 164 15.32 6.03 -22.27
CA LEU A 164 16.60 5.34 -22.46
C LEU A 164 17.07 5.31 -23.93
N GLY A 165 16.35 5.95 -24.86
CA GLY A 165 16.72 6.04 -26.27
C GLY A 165 16.32 4.84 -27.13
N PHE A 166 15.48 3.94 -26.62
CA PHE A 166 14.95 2.82 -27.41
C PHE A 166 13.79 3.26 -28.30
N SER A 167 13.80 2.81 -29.55
CA SER A 167 12.66 2.92 -30.46
C SER A 167 11.78 1.69 -30.35
N LEU A 168 10.49 1.90 -30.08
CA LEU A 168 9.52 0.80 -30.04
C LEU A 168 9.07 0.49 -31.47
N ILE A 169 9.25 -0.76 -31.88
CA ILE A 169 8.72 -1.26 -33.15
C ILE A 169 7.34 -1.83 -32.85
N GLU A 170 6.30 -1.25 -33.42
CA GLU A 170 4.98 -1.87 -33.43
C GLU A 170 5.05 -3.11 -34.32
N ILE A 171 4.88 -4.29 -33.74
CA ILE A 171 4.72 -5.53 -34.48
C ILE A 171 3.23 -5.59 -34.87
N PRO A 172 2.94 -5.70 -36.17
CA PRO A 172 1.56 -5.71 -36.67
C PRO A 172 0.79 -6.94 -36.21
#